data_2a7b3794218324c3dbce252e1a83ce15
#
_entry.id   2a7b3794218324c3dbce252e1a83ce15
#
_cell.length_a   1.000
_cell.length_b   1.000
_cell.length_c   1.000
_cell.angle_alpha   90.00
_cell.angle_beta   90.00
_cell.angle_gamma   90.00
#
_symmetry.space_group_name_H-M   'P 1'
#
loop_
_entity.id
_entity.type
_entity.pdbx_description
1 polymer ?
#
loop_
_entity_poly.entity_id
_entity_poly.type
_entity_poly.pdbx_seq_one_letter_code
_entity_poly.pdbx_strand_id
1 'polypeptide(L)'
;VLAEYVEKDKPVAIDKNWPARFLIGLIDKKAGSAFVNGSEIVDRVRMVKDAEEIKLMREASRLNDLAIGRVIELMQEDYDEVEVERKLSEIWEELGADGHSFEPIIGYGANAADPHHSITKGAHKKPGDSIVIDMGCLYKSYCSDMTRTVFYKSVSDEGRKVYEITRDANLKAIDKVKPGVTFAELDAAARDYITDHGYGKYFTHRLGHSIGIDIHEPGDVSAANTEQVVPGRIFSIEPGIYLQIGR
;
A
#
# COMPACT_ATOMS: atom_id res chain seq x y z
N VAL A 1 -9.38 29.00 -22.60
CA VAL A 1 -8.19 28.40 -23.21
C VAL A 1 -8.49 26.95 -23.61
N LEU A 2 -8.72 25.99 -22.69
CA LEU A 2 -8.95 24.58 -23.07
C LEU A 2 -10.16 24.37 -23.99
N ALA A 3 -11.24 25.13 -23.81
CA ALA A 3 -12.43 25.06 -24.66
C ALA A 3 -12.18 25.36 -26.17
N GLU A 4 -11.04 25.93 -26.50
CA GLU A 4 -10.63 26.25 -27.87
C GLU A 4 -9.95 25.05 -28.57
N TYR A 5 -9.53 24.05 -27.80
CA TYR A 5 -8.83 22.86 -28.27
C TYR A 5 -9.69 21.60 -28.27
N VAL A 6 -10.97 21.70 -27.89
CA VAL A 6 -11.90 20.57 -27.87
C VAL A 6 -12.95 20.69 -28.97
N GLU A 7 -13.32 19.56 -29.57
CA GLU A 7 -14.35 19.49 -30.58
C GLU A 7 -15.74 19.52 -29.93
N LYS A 8 -16.54 20.55 -30.23
CA LYS A 8 -17.83 20.80 -29.55
C LYS A 8 -18.88 19.72 -29.77
N ASP A 9 -18.77 18.97 -30.84
CA ASP A 9 -19.69 17.91 -31.25
C ASP A 9 -19.26 16.52 -30.75
N LYS A 10 -18.11 16.43 -30.07
CA LYS A 10 -17.60 15.18 -29.50
C LYS A 10 -17.64 15.18 -27.98
N PRO A 11 -17.74 13.99 -27.36
CA PRO A 11 -17.59 13.87 -25.91
C PRO A 11 -16.16 14.18 -25.47
N VAL A 12 -16.03 14.84 -24.32
CA VAL A 12 -14.75 15.15 -23.67
C VAL A 12 -14.56 14.22 -22.49
N ALA A 13 -13.46 13.45 -22.53
CA ALA A 13 -13.06 12.58 -21.43
C ALA A 13 -12.33 13.41 -20.34
N ILE A 14 -12.77 13.28 -19.11
CA ILE A 14 -12.27 14.01 -17.94
C ILE A 14 -11.64 13.03 -16.95
N ASP A 15 -10.47 13.37 -16.43
CA ASP A 15 -9.84 12.60 -15.36
C ASP A 15 -10.60 12.76 -14.03
N LYS A 16 -10.71 11.65 -13.26
CA LYS A 16 -11.42 11.59 -11.97
C LYS A 16 -10.88 12.55 -10.92
N ASN A 17 -9.59 12.88 -10.99
CA ASN A 17 -8.91 13.76 -10.05
C ASN A 17 -8.84 15.22 -10.54
N TRP A 18 -9.39 15.51 -11.73
CA TRP A 18 -9.32 16.85 -12.28
C TRP A 18 -10.22 17.82 -11.50
N PRO A 19 -9.74 18.99 -11.06
CA PRO A 19 -10.55 19.89 -10.23
C PRO A 19 -11.85 20.29 -10.90
N ALA A 20 -12.96 20.09 -10.20
CA ALA A 20 -14.33 20.35 -10.72
C ALA A 20 -14.51 21.76 -11.30
N ARG A 21 -13.79 22.78 -10.78
CA ARG A 21 -13.84 24.15 -11.30
C ARG A 21 -13.50 24.26 -12.80
N PHE A 22 -12.61 23.40 -13.29
CA PHE A 22 -12.24 23.40 -14.71
C PHE A 22 -13.29 22.70 -15.56
N LEU A 23 -13.88 21.60 -15.05
CA LEU A 23 -15.00 20.93 -15.70
C LEU A 23 -16.22 21.87 -15.81
N ILE A 24 -16.57 22.57 -14.74
CA ILE A 24 -17.67 23.57 -14.75
C ILE A 24 -17.41 24.63 -15.83
N GLY A 25 -16.18 25.15 -15.92
CA GLY A 25 -15.82 26.12 -16.94
C GLY A 25 -15.90 25.60 -18.38
N LEU A 26 -15.69 24.28 -18.61
CA LEU A 26 -15.92 23.66 -19.93
C LEU A 26 -17.43 23.50 -20.23
N ILE A 27 -18.23 23.12 -19.23
CA ILE A 27 -19.69 22.99 -19.34
C ILE A 27 -20.29 24.33 -19.68
N ASP A 28 -19.96 25.40 -18.95
CA ASP A 28 -20.47 26.78 -19.20
C ASP A 28 -20.15 27.26 -20.61
N LYS A 29 -19.00 26.84 -21.14
CA LYS A 29 -18.57 27.18 -22.51
C LYS A 29 -19.12 26.25 -23.58
N LYS A 30 -19.90 25.23 -23.20
CA LYS A 30 -20.42 24.20 -24.11
C LYS A 30 -19.29 23.62 -24.95
N ALA A 31 -18.18 23.25 -24.29
CA ALA A 31 -16.93 22.85 -24.94
C ALA A 31 -16.93 21.41 -25.43
N GLY A 32 -18.01 20.66 -25.30
CA GLY A 32 -18.15 19.29 -25.79
C GLY A 32 -19.63 18.89 -25.83
N SER A 33 -19.94 17.83 -26.57
CA SER A 33 -21.31 17.28 -26.63
C SER A 33 -21.75 16.55 -25.35
N ALA A 34 -20.77 16.01 -24.62
CA ALA A 34 -20.94 15.37 -23.32
C ALA A 34 -19.60 15.39 -22.56
N PHE A 35 -19.67 15.14 -21.23
CA PHE A 35 -18.47 14.94 -20.40
C PHE A 35 -18.54 13.55 -19.77
N VAL A 36 -17.51 12.76 -19.98
CA VAL A 36 -17.43 11.36 -19.54
C VAL A 36 -16.19 11.12 -18.70
N ASN A 37 -16.21 10.13 -17.84
CA ASN A 37 -15.01 9.72 -17.10
C ASN A 37 -14.02 9.04 -18.06
N GLY A 38 -12.85 9.66 -18.23
CA GLY A 38 -11.76 9.14 -19.08
C GLY A 38 -10.67 8.38 -18.32
N SER A 39 -10.72 8.43 -16.99
CA SER A 39 -9.65 7.86 -16.14
C SER A 39 -9.50 6.35 -16.34
N GLU A 40 -10.58 5.62 -16.59
CA GLU A 40 -10.52 4.17 -16.79
C GLU A 40 -9.58 3.76 -17.94
N ILE A 41 -9.51 4.57 -18.99
CA ILE A 41 -8.62 4.32 -20.13
C ILE A 41 -7.16 4.44 -19.69
N VAL A 42 -6.84 5.51 -18.96
CA VAL A 42 -5.49 5.75 -18.44
C VAL A 42 -5.13 4.73 -17.36
N ASP A 43 -6.05 4.44 -16.44
CA ASP A 43 -5.88 3.45 -15.38
C ASP A 43 -5.54 2.07 -15.97
N ARG A 44 -6.22 1.63 -17.03
CA ARG A 44 -5.93 0.36 -17.71
C ARG A 44 -4.54 0.31 -18.33
N VAL A 45 -4.07 1.42 -18.92
CA VAL A 45 -2.70 1.49 -19.46
C VAL A 45 -1.68 1.39 -18.33
N ARG A 46 -1.90 2.10 -17.20
CA ARG A 46 -1.00 2.12 -16.04
C ARG A 46 -0.95 0.77 -15.28
N MET A 47 -2.02 -0.01 -15.33
CA MET A 47 -2.11 -1.28 -14.59
C MET A 47 -1.04 -2.30 -15.00
N VAL A 48 -0.62 -2.31 -16.26
CA VAL A 48 0.38 -3.25 -16.79
C VAL A 48 1.66 -2.47 -17.08
N LYS A 49 2.67 -2.68 -16.24
CA LYS A 49 3.95 -1.99 -16.30
C LYS A 49 4.81 -2.55 -17.42
N ASP A 50 5.46 -1.66 -18.16
CA ASP A 50 6.47 -2.04 -19.13
C ASP A 50 7.82 -2.38 -18.48
N ALA A 51 8.82 -2.72 -19.29
CA ALA A 51 10.13 -3.16 -18.78
C ALA A 51 10.90 -2.05 -18.05
N GLU A 52 10.73 -0.79 -18.46
CA GLU A 52 11.42 0.34 -17.81
C GLU A 52 10.71 0.69 -16.49
N GLU A 53 9.38 0.70 -16.46
CA GLU A 53 8.58 0.89 -15.23
C GLU A 53 8.91 -0.20 -14.19
N ILE A 54 9.00 -1.47 -14.61
CA ILE A 54 9.39 -2.58 -13.72
C ILE A 54 10.79 -2.37 -13.13
N LYS A 55 11.75 -1.84 -13.91
CA LYS A 55 13.10 -1.52 -13.38
C LYS A 55 13.03 -0.44 -12.28
N LEU A 56 12.23 0.61 -12.50
CA LEU A 56 12.07 1.69 -11.53
C LEU A 56 11.42 1.19 -10.24
N MET A 57 10.38 0.37 -10.34
CA MET A 57 9.71 -0.23 -9.18
C MET A 57 10.60 -1.23 -8.42
N ARG A 58 11.43 -2.00 -9.15
CA ARG A 58 12.44 -2.87 -8.53
C ARG A 58 13.47 -2.07 -7.75
N GLU A 59 13.90 -0.93 -8.29
CA GLU A 59 14.84 -0.04 -7.57
C GLU A 59 14.18 0.60 -6.35
N ALA A 60 12.94 1.10 -6.47
CA ALA A 60 12.18 1.60 -5.32
C ALA A 60 12.05 0.53 -4.21
N SER A 61 11.72 -0.71 -4.58
CA SER A 61 11.65 -1.83 -3.63
C SER A 61 13.00 -2.16 -3.00
N ARG A 62 14.10 -2.10 -3.79
CA ARG A 62 15.47 -2.32 -3.27
C ARG A 62 15.88 -1.26 -2.26
N LEU A 63 15.54 0.01 -2.52
CA LEU A 63 15.78 1.08 -1.56
C LEU A 63 14.97 0.86 -0.28
N ASN A 64 13.73 0.39 -0.40
CA ASN A 64 12.88 0.05 0.72
C ASN A 64 13.45 -1.10 1.56
N ASP A 65 14.00 -2.16 0.91
CA ASP A 65 14.69 -3.26 1.60
C ASP A 65 15.91 -2.77 2.42
N LEU A 66 16.67 -1.80 1.89
CA LEU A 66 17.79 -1.21 2.63
C LEU A 66 17.32 -0.35 3.80
N ALA A 67 16.27 0.44 3.58
CA ALA A 67 15.74 1.34 4.60
C ALA A 67 15.11 0.58 5.77
N ILE A 68 14.30 -0.46 5.52
CA ILE A 68 13.63 -1.23 6.59
C ILE A 68 14.64 -1.87 7.53
N GLY A 69 15.78 -2.35 7.03
CA GLY A 69 16.87 -2.87 7.87
C GLY A 69 17.37 -1.81 8.85
N ARG A 70 17.63 -0.59 8.37
CA ARG A 70 18.07 0.54 9.19
C ARG A 70 17.00 0.98 10.19
N VAL A 71 15.72 1.02 9.78
CA VAL A 71 14.60 1.36 10.67
C VAL A 71 14.45 0.31 11.78
N ILE A 72 14.61 -0.98 11.49
CA ILE A 72 14.59 -2.04 12.51
C ILE A 72 15.73 -1.84 13.52
N GLU A 73 16.91 -1.40 13.09
CA GLU A 73 18.03 -1.08 13.99
C GLU A 73 17.67 0.09 14.93
N LEU A 74 16.94 1.11 14.45
CA LEU A 74 16.45 2.22 15.30
C LEU A 74 15.51 1.74 16.42
N MET A 75 14.89 0.56 16.29
CA MET A 75 14.04 0.01 17.35
C MET A 75 14.82 -0.38 18.62
N GLN A 76 16.14 -0.41 18.58
CA GLN A 76 16.97 -0.58 19.79
C GLN A 76 17.08 0.69 20.62
N GLU A 77 16.87 1.86 20.01
CA GLU A 77 16.92 3.16 20.65
C GLU A 77 15.55 3.55 21.25
N ASP A 78 15.53 4.50 22.18
CA ASP A 78 14.29 4.98 22.81
C ASP A 78 13.66 6.14 22.02
N TYR A 79 13.44 5.93 20.74
CA TYR A 79 12.72 6.87 19.89
C TYR A 79 11.20 6.67 19.98
N ASP A 80 10.46 7.79 20.00
CA ASP A 80 9.02 7.76 19.77
C ASP A 80 8.70 7.57 18.26
N GLU A 81 7.42 7.35 17.94
CA GLU A 81 7.00 7.09 16.56
C GLU A 81 7.35 8.25 15.59
N VAL A 82 7.26 9.49 16.05
CA VAL A 82 7.59 10.71 15.26
C VAL A 82 9.08 10.83 15.01
N GLU A 83 9.90 10.48 16.01
CA GLU A 83 11.36 10.50 15.85
C GLU A 83 11.82 9.44 14.84
N VAL A 84 11.18 8.27 14.83
CA VAL A 84 11.48 7.21 13.83
C VAL A 84 11.08 7.66 12.43
N GLU A 85 9.91 8.29 12.25
CA GLU A 85 9.50 8.86 10.96
C GLU A 85 10.52 9.89 10.44
N ARG A 86 10.95 10.82 11.30
CA ARG A 86 11.97 11.79 10.93
C ARG A 86 13.29 11.12 10.52
N LYS A 87 13.71 10.09 11.23
CA LYS A 87 14.89 9.28 10.89
C LYS A 87 14.72 8.52 9.56
N LEU A 88 13.53 8.03 9.28
CA LEU A 88 13.21 7.40 8.02
C LEU A 88 13.32 8.39 6.85
N SER A 89 12.89 9.63 7.03
CA SER A 89 13.06 10.70 6.03
C SER A 89 14.55 10.97 5.74
N GLU A 90 15.41 11.01 6.78
CA GLU A 90 16.88 11.13 6.63
C GLU A 90 17.46 9.91 5.86
N ILE A 91 16.96 8.70 6.16
CA ILE A 91 17.39 7.47 5.47
C ILE A 91 17.04 7.51 3.98
N TRP A 92 15.85 8.01 3.61
CA TRP A 92 15.47 8.15 2.20
C TRP A 92 16.40 9.08 1.43
N GLU A 93 16.74 10.23 2.00
CA GLU A 93 17.69 11.19 1.39
C GLU A 93 19.05 10.52 1.16
N GLU A 94 19.60 9.81 2.16
CA GLU A 94 20.89 9.13 2.07
C GLU A 94 20.90 8.00 1.03
N LEU A 95 19.78 7.30 0.85
CA LEU A 95 19.62 6.24 -0.13
C LEU A 95 19.32 6.75 -1.54
N GLY A 96 19.03 8.04 -1.70
CA GLY A 96 18.71 8.68 -2.99
C GLY A 96 17.29 8.41 -3.46
N ALA A 97 16.37 8.17 -2.55
CA ALA A 97 14.93 8.16 -2.82
C ALA A 97 14.38 9.59 -2.90
N ASP A 98 13.26 9.77 -3.59
CA ASP A 98 12.61 11.09 -3.77
C ASP A 98 11.71 11.48 -2.56
N GLY A 99 11.60 10.61 -1.55
CA GLY A 99 10.78 10.79 -0.34
C GLY A 99 9.86 9.62 -0.07
N HIS A 100 8.88 9.82 0.80
CA HIS A 100 7.85 8.82 1.11
C HIS A 100 6.88 8.63 -0.05
N SER A 101 6.44 7.40 -0.32
CA SER A 101 5.34 7.10 -1.23
C SER A 101 3.96 7.31 -0.59
N PHE A 102 3.90 7.22 0.73
CA PHE A 102 2.73 7.50 1.59
C PHE A 102 3.19 7.88 2.98
N GLU A 103 2.28 8.42 3.81
CA GLU A 103 2.53 8.70 5.22
C GLU A 103 2.85 7.39 5.96
N PRO A 104 4.07 7.21 6.51
CA PRO A 104 4.44 5.93 7.10
C PRO A 104 3.62 5.63 8.34
N ILE A 105 3.33 4.35 8.58
CA ILE A 105 2.68 3.86 9.79
C ILE A 105 3.77 3.22 10.66
N ILE A 106 4.01 3.80 11.82
CA ILE A 106 4.90 3.24 12.83
C ILE A 106 4.07 3.13 14.11
N GLY A 107 3.63 1.91 14.43
CA GLY A 107 2.76 1.68 15.57
C GLY A 107 3.42 0.79 16.63
N TYR A 108 3.45 1.25 17.87
CA TYR A 108 3.97 0.52 19.02
C TYR A 108 2.85 -0.06 19.87
N GLY A 109 2.91 -1.34 20.20
CA GLY A 109 1.98 -2.01 21.10
C GLY A 109 0.52 -1.86 20.65
N ALA A 110 -0.32 -1.15 21.40
CA ALA A 110 -1.72 -0.93 21.07
C ALA A 110 -1.92 -0.17 19.75
N ASN A 111 -1.01 0.75 19.39
CA ASN A 111 -1.04 1.48 18.14
C ASN A 111 -0.83 0.54 16.92
N ALA A 112 -0.06 -0.53 17.09
CA ALA A 112 0.14 -1.55 16.06
C ALA A 112 -1.12 -2.37 15.74
N ALA A 113 -2.18 -2.26 16.54
CA ALA A 113 -3.46 -2.91 16.28
C ALA A 113 -4.45 -2.07 15.46
N ASP A 114 -4.03 -0.89 15.03
CA ASP A 114 -4.79 -0.03 14.10
C ASP A 114 -4.08 -0.01 12.74
N PRO A 115 -4.69 -0.59 11.69
CA PRO A 115 -4.08 -0.63 10.35
C PRO A 115 -3.92 0.75 9.70
N HIS A 116 -4.59 1.78 10.23
CA HIS A 116 -4.51 3.17 9.75
C HIS A 116 -3.99 4.12 10.83
N HIS A 117 -3.18 3.59 11.76
CA HIS A 117 -2.60 4.39 12.84
C HIS A 117 -1.84 5.60 12.30
N SER A 118 -2.11 6.77 12.86
CA SER A 118 -1.31 7.96 12.64
C SER A 118 -0.23 8.07 13.73
N ILE A 119 1.02 8.25 13.32
CA ILE A 119 2.17 8.35 14.24
C ILE A 119 1.91 9.34 15.37
N THR A 120 2.27 8.97 16.59
CA THR A 120 1.93 9.71 17.80
C THR A 120 3.19 10.17 18.54
N LYS A 121 3.29 11.47 18.79
CA LYS A 121 4.38 12.05 19.60
C LYS A 121 4.34 11.54 21.03
N GLY A 122 5.50 11.12 21.54
CA GLY A 122 5.63 10.60 22.90
C GLY A 122 5.12 9.16 23.08
N ALA A 123 4.73 8.48 22.00
CA ALA A 123 4.45 7.05 22.04
C ALA A 123 5.77 6.26 22.04
N HIS A 124 6.10 5.62 23.15
CA HIS A 124 7.29 4.81 23.33
C HIS A 124 6.94 3.33 23.47
N LYS A 125 7.79 2.48 22.88
CA LYS A 125 7.64 1.03 22.95
C LYS A 125 8.04 0.47 24.33
N LYS A 126 7.39 -0.61 24.72
CA LYS A 126 7.64 -1.36 25.97
C LYS A 126 8.07 -2.78 25.64
N PRO A 127 8.86 -3.43 26.52
CA PRO A 127 9.18 -4.85 26.35
C PRO A 127 7.93 -5.69 26.14
N GLY A 128 7.90 -6.47 25.06
CA GLY A 128 6.76 -7.30 24.67
C GLY A 128 5.83 -6.68 23.62
N ASP A 129 5.97 -5.38 23.34
CA ASP A 129 5.16 -4.74 22.31
C ASP A 129 5.49 -5.30 20.91
N SER A 130 4.46 -5.53 20.12
CA SER A 130 4.58 -5.60 18.67
C SER A 130 4.82 -4.21 18.12
N ILE A 131 5.64 -4.13 17.08
CA ILE A 131 5.91 -2.90 16.35
C ILE A 131 5.56 -3.18 14.90
N VAL A 132 4.58 -2.47 14.35
CA VAL A 132 4.28 -2.47 12.91
C VAL A 132 4.98 -1.28 12.30
N ILE A 133 5.73 -1.53 11.24
CA ILE A 133 6.42 -0.54 10.43
C ILE A 133 5.92 -0.74 9.00
N ASP A 134 5.11 0.19 8.53
CA ASP A 134 4.58 0.24 7.18
C ASP A 134 5.12 1.48 6.49
N MET A 135 5.91 1.28 5.46
CA MET A 135 6.70 2.34 4.85
C MET A 135 6.94 2.09 3.36
N GLY A 136 7.13 3.15 2.63
CA GLY A 136 7.48 3.08 1.23
C GLY A 136 8.17 4.35 0.75
N CYS A 137 8.92 4.25 -0.34
CA CYS A 137 9.56 5.40 -0.95
C CYS A 137 9.09 5.63 -2.38
N LEU A 138 9.28 6.85 -2.82
CA LEU A 138 9.25 7.25 -4.22
C LEU A 138 10.66 7.13 -4.82
N TYR A 139 10.76 6.55 -5.99
CA TYR A 139 11.96 6.60 -6.81
C TYR A 139 11.56 6.88 -8.26
N LYS A 140 11.94 8.07 -8.74
CA LYS A 140 11.58 8.57 -10.09
C LYS A 140 10.07 8.44 -10.37
N SER A 141 9.27 8.88 -9.41
CA SER A 141 7.81 8.86 -9.41
C SER A 141 7.16 7.48 -9.26
N TYR A 142 7.89 6.40 -9.04
CA TYR A 142 7.33 5.08 -8.77
C TYR A 142 7.39 4.76 -7.27
N CYS A 143 6.29 4.21 -6.76
CA CYS A 143 6.12 3.86 -5.37
C CYS A 143 6.72 2.49 -5.04
N SER A 144 7.27 2.35 -3.84
CA SER A 144 7.39 1.08 -3.13
C SER A 144 6.47 1.06 -1.93
N ASP A 145 6.23 -0.14 -1.41
CA ASP A 145 5.34 -0.42 -0.29
C ASP A 145 5.84 -1.66 0.46
N MET A 146 5.98 -1.56 1.78
CA MET A 146 6.49 -2.66 2.60
C MET A 146 6.08 -2.53 4.05
N THR A 147 5.41 -3.56 4.56
CA THR A 147 5.13 -3.69 5.99
C THR A 147 6.02 -4.74 6.65
N ARG A 148 6.53 -4.46 7.84
CA ARG A 148 7.23 -5.41 8.71
C ARG A 148 6.71 -5.29 10.14
N THR A 149 6.55 -6.45 10.77
CA THR A 149 6.24 -6.54 12.21
C THR A 149 7.43 -7.11 12.95
N VAL A 150 7.89 -6.41 13.98
CA VAL A 150 8.93 -6.85 14.89
C VAL A 150 8.44 -6.77 16.34
N PHE A 151 9.18 -7.34 17.27
CA PHE A 151 8.84 -7.33 18.69
C PHE A 151 9.97 -6.70 19.51
N TYR A 152 9.61 -5.83 20.44
CA TYR A 152 10.60 -5.17 21.28
C TYR A 152 11.01 -6.07 22.46
N LYS A 153 12.26 -6.50 22.48
CA LYS A 153 12.92 -7.33 23.51
C LYS A 153 12.34 -8.72 23.73
N SER A 154 11.03 -8.91 23.68
CA SER A 154 10.38 -10.20 23.91
C SER A 154 9.10 -10.33 23.07
N VAL A 155 8.62 -11.56 22.91
CA VAL A 155 7.35 -11.85 22.23
C VAL A 155 6.59 -12.88 23.07
N SER A 156 5.28 -12.65 23.26
CA SER A 156 4.40 -13.64 23.90
C SER A 156 4.14 -14.82 22.96
N ASP A 157 3.73 -15.98 23.50
CA ASP A 157 3.36 -17.15 22.69
C ASP A 157 2.20 -16.82 21.73
N GLU A 158 1.22 -16.03 22.17
CA GLU A 158 0.12 -15.59 21.33
C GLU A 158 0.61 -14.63 20.21
N GLY A 159 1.44 -13.65 20.56
CA GLY A 159 2.03 -12.74 19.58
C GLY A 159 2.84 -13.49 18.50
N ARG A 160 3.64 -14.46 18.92
CA ARG A 160 4.39 -15.33 18.00
C ARG A 160 3.43 -16.12 17.10
N LYS A 161 2.41 -16.74 17.68
CA LYS A 161 1.41 -17.53 16.95
C LYS A 161 0.70 -16.67 15.88
N VAL A 162 0.24 -15.49 16.25
CA VAL A 162 -0.44 -14.56 15.33
C VAL A 162 0.49 -14.12 14.21
N TYR A 163 1.73 -13.77 14.54
CA TYR A 163 2.74 -13.41 13.56
C TYR A 163 2.99 -14.55 12.55
N GLU A 164 3.16 -15.77 13.03
CA GLU A 164 3.40 -16.95 12.18
C GLU A 164 2.22 -17.23 11.26
N ILE A 165 0.98 -17.14 11.76
CA ILE A 165 -0.23 -17.31 10.95
C ILE A 165 -0.30 -16.23 9.85
N THR A 166 -0.02 -14.97 10.19
CA THR A 166 -0.04 -13.87 9.23
C THR A 166 1.04 -14.05 8.16
N ARG A 167 2.25 -14.40 8.55
CA ARG A 167 3.36 -14.71 7.64
C ARG A 167 3.01 -15.86 6.69
N ASP A 168 2.47 -16.95 7.24
CA ASP A 168 2.16 -18.13 6.44
C ASP A 168 0.98 -17.87 5.48
N ALA A 169 0.00 -17.04 5.89
CA ALA A 169 -1.06 -16.56 5.01
C ALA A 169 -0.49 -15.72 3.84
N ASN A 170 0.45 -14.81 4.12
CA ASN A 170 1.14 -14.03 3.10
C ASN A 170 1.87 -14.96 2.11
N LEU A 171 2.68 -15.90 2.59
CA LEU A 171 3.42 -16.84 1.77
C LEU A 171 2.51 -17.71 0.91
N LYS A 172 1.36 -18.16 1.43
CA LYS A 172 0.35 -18.93 0.66
C LYS A 172 -0.26 -18.14 -0.47
N ALA A 173 -0.55 -16.85 -0.25
CA ALA A 173 -1.06 -16.00 -1.31
C ALA A 173 0.01 -15.72 -2.38
N ILE A 174 1.27 -15.46 -1.98
CA ILE A 174 2.40 -15.25 -2.90
C ILE A 174 2.64 -16.51 -3.75
N ASP A 175 2.65 -17.70 -3.15
CA ASP A 175 2.88 -18.97 -3.85
C ASP A 175 1.79 -19.27 -4.91
N LYS A 176 0.60 -18.72 -4.71
CA LYS A 176 -0.51 -18.86 -5.64
C LYS A 176 -0.44 -17.89 -6.83
N VAL A 177 0.42 -16.87 -6.79
CA VAL A 177 0.52 -15.86 -7.85
C VAL A 177 1.04 -16.45 -9.14
N LYS A 178 0.19 -16.45 -10.17
CA LYS A 178 0.58 -16.82 -11.54
C LYS A 178 -0.42 -16.22 -12.53
N PRO A 179 -0.06 -16.06 -13.80
CA PRO A 179 -0.99 -15.61 -14.83
C PRO A 179 -2.27 -16.48 -14.87
N GLY A 180 -3.42 -15.84 -14.93
CA GLY A 180 -4.73 -16.47 -15.00
C GLY A 180 -5.42 -16.76 -13.67
N VAL A 181 -4.74 -16.64 -12.53
CA VAL A 181 -5.38 -16.64 -11.21
C VAL A 181 -6.12 -15.33 -11.01
N THR A 182 -7.29 -15.35 -10.39
CA THR A 182 -8.04 -14.13 -10.06
C THR A 182 -7.54 -13.49 -8.78
N PHE A 183 -7.72 -12.19 -8.62
CA PHE A 183 -7.40 -11.50 -7.36
C PHE A 183 -8.25 -12.04 -6.19
N ALA A 184 -9.50 -12.44 -6.44
CA ALA A 184 -10.35 -13.09 -5.45
C ALA A 184 -9.76 -14.42 -4.94
N GLU A 185 -9.14 -15.22 -5.83
CA GLU A 185 -8.47 -16.46 -5.42
C GLU A 185 -7.20 -16.21 -4.60
N LEU A 186 -6.50 -15.08 -4.83
CA LEU A 186 -5.36 -14.67 -4.01
C LEU A 186 -5.83 -14.23 -2.62
N ASP A 187 -6.89 -13.40 -2.53
CA ASP A 187 -7.47 -13.01 -1.24
C ASP A 187 -7.95 -14.23 -0.45
N ALA A 188 -8.66 -15.15 -1.09
CA ALA A 188 -9.13 -16.37 -0.46
C ALA A 188 -7.98 -17.21 0.11
N ALA A 189 -6.84 -17.31 -0.60
CA ALA A 189 -5.70 -18.10 -0.13
C ALA A 189 -5.15 -17.63 1.22
N ALA A 190 -5.12 -16.33 1.48
CA ALA A 190 -4.71 -15.78 2.78
C ALA A 190 -5.86 -15.75 3.78
N ARG A 191 -7.03 -15.29 3.36
CA ARG A 191 -8.19 -15.07 4.21
C ARG A 191 -8.74 -16.37 4.80
N ASP A 192 -8.87 -17.40 3.99
CA ASP A 192 -9.35 -18.70 4.44
C ASP A 192 -8.36 -19.30 5.45
N TYR A 193 -7.05 -19.21 5.17
CA TYR A 193 -6.02 -19.69 6.09
C TYR A 193 -6.09 -18.98 7.46
N ILE A 194 -6.22 -17.66 7.49
CA ILE A 194 -6.40 -16.89 8.72
C ILE A 194 -7.70 -17.29 9.44
N THR A 195 -8.78 -17.51 8.67
CA THR A 195 -10.10 -17.88 9.22
C THR A 195 -10.08 -19.26 9.85
N ASP A 196 -9.46 -20.25 9.18
CA ASP A 196 -9.31 -21.62 9.68
C ASP A 196 -8.51 -21.70 11.00
N HIS A 197 -7.63 -20.69 11.23
CA HIS A 197 -6.89 -20.55 12.50
C HIS A 197 -7.66 -19.74 13.56
N GLY A 198 -8.92 -19.32 13.29
CA GLY A 198 -9.80 -18.64 14.24
C GLY A 198 -9.65 -17.12 14.29
N TYR A 199 -8.86 -16.50 13.37
CA TYR A 199 -8.60 -15.07 13.38
C TYR A 199 -9.29 -14.31 12.23
N GLY A 200 -10.16 -14.92 11.44
CA GLY A 200 -10.81 -14.31 10.27
C GLY A 200 -11.48 -12.96 10.52
N LYS A 201 -12.14 -12.79 11.69
CA LYS A 201 -12.79 -11.52 12.09
C LYS A 201 -11.82 -10.36 12.35
N TYR A 202 -10.54 -10.65 12.51
CA TYR A 202 -9.49 -9.68 12.77
C TYR A 202 -8.70 -9.30 11.50
N PHE A 203 -8.99 -9.92 10.37
CA PHE A 203 -8.49 -9.52 9.06
C PHE A 203 -9.52 -8.65 8.36
N THR A 204 -9.49 -7.35 8.62
CA THR A 204 -10.58 -6.40 8.36
C THR A 204 -10.47 -5.65 7.04
N HIS A 205 -9.37 -5.78 6.31
CA HIS A 205 -9.16 -5.09 5.03
C HIS A 205 -8.96 -6.08 3.86
N ARG A 206 -8.82 -5.56 2.64
CA ARG A 206 -8.46 -6.33 1.44
C ARG A 206 -7.05 -6.92 1.59
N LEU A 207 -6.75 -7.98 0.84
CA LEU A 207 -5.42 -8.60 0.88
C LEU A 207 -4.32 -7.68 0.36
N GLY A 208 -4.64 -6.74 -0.55
CA GLY A 208 -3.67 -5.82 -1.12
C GLY A 208 -4.26 -4.96 -2.23
N HIS A 209 -3.40 -4.25 -2.93
CA HIS A 209 -3.78 -3.31 -3.99
C HIS A 209 -2.71 -3.23 -5.09
N SER A 210 -3.12 -2.82 -6.29
CA SER A 210 -2.18 -2.47 -7.34
C SER A 210 -1.41 -1.20 -6.96
N ILE A 211 -0.16 -1.12 -7.40
CA ILE A 211 0.80 -0.05 -7.08
C ILE A 211 1.60 0.32 -8.34
N GLY A 212 2.02 1.56 -8.44
CA GLY A 212 2.84 2.06 -9.54
C GLY A 212 3.30 3.49 -9.31
N ILE A 213 2.81 4.44 -10.13
CA ILE A 213 3.03 5.87 -9.93
C ILE A 213 2.24 6.37 -8.71
N ASP A 214 1.02 5.86 -8.52
CA ASP A 214 0.26 6.08 -7.30
C ASP A 214 0.43 4.88 -6.36
N ILE A 215 0.40 5.13 -5.05
CA ILE A 215 0.46 4.06 -4.05
C ILE A 215 -0.74 3.12 -4.17
N HIS A 216 -1.91 3.65 -4.44
CA HIS A 216 -3.12 2.88 -4.72
C HIS A 216 -3.56 3.11 -6.17
N GLU A 217 -3.32 2.13 -7.02
CA GLU A 217 -3.85 2.09 -8.38
C GLU A 217 -5.06 1.15 -8.49
N PRO A 218 -5.91 1.28 -9.52
CA PRO A 218 -7.02 0.36 -9.74
C PRO A 218 -6.58 -1.11 -9.83
N GLY A 219 -7.34 -2.00 -9.19
CA GLY A 219 -7.06 -3.43 -9.12
C GLY A 219 -6.77 -3.88 -7.71
N ASP A 220 -7.80 -3.85 -6.85
CA ASP A 220 -7.73 -4.38 -5.49
C ASP A 220 -7.52 -5.90 -5.49
N VAL A 221 -6.68 -6.38 -4.60
CA VAL A 221 -6.57 -7.81 -4.30
C VAL A 221 -7.58 -8.12 -3.21
N SER A 222 -8.79 -8.47 -3.61
CA SER A 222 -9.93 -8.67 -2.70
C SER A 222 -10.90 -9.73 -3.21
N ALA A 223 -11.72 -10.26 -2.32
CA ALA A 223 -12.75 -11.25 -2.65
C ALA A 223 -13.77 -10.76 -3.72
N ALA A 224 -13.93 -9.44 -3.88
CA ALA A 224 -14.84 -8.86 -4.87
C ALA A 224 -14.22 -8.77 -6.28
N ASN A 225 -12.89 -8.88 -6.42
CA ASN A 225 -12.22 -8.69 -7.70
C ASN A 225 -11.95 -10.02 -8.41
N THR A 226 -12.74 -10.30 -9.45
CA THR A 226 -12.63 -11.51 -10.27
C THR A 226 -11.73 -11.35 -11.50
N GLU A 227 -11.06 -10.20 -11.67
CA GLU A 227 -10.09 -10.02 -12.75
C GLU A 227 -8.90 -10.97 -12.57
N GLN A 228 -8.37 -11.43 -13.71
CA GLN A 228 -7.20 -12.30 -13.73
C GLN A 228 -5.90 -11.50 -13.65
N VAL A 229 -4.96 -12.06 -12.92
CA VAL A 229 -3.57 -11.59 -12.92
C VAL A 229 -2.95 -11.83 -14.29
N VAL A 230 -2.36 -10.78 -14.85
CA VAL A 230 -1.62 -10.82 -16.12
C VAL A 230 -0.16 -10.40 -15.91
N PRO A 231 0.79 -10.83 -16.75
CA PRO A 231 2.18 -10.38 -16.67
C PRO A 231 2.28 -8.86 -16.75
N GLY A 232 3.16 -8.28 -15.93
CA GLY A 232 3.35 -6.83 -15.85
C GLY A 232 2.45 -6.13 -14.81
N ARG A 233 1.44 -6.79 -14.24
CA ARG A 233 0.73 -6.25 -13.07
C ARG A 233 1.59 -6.34 -11.82
N ILE A 234 1.65 -5.25 -11.07
CA ILE A 234 2.36 -5.18 -9.78
C ILE A 234 1.35 -4.78 -8.71
N PHE A 235 1.34 -5.51 -7.61
CA PHE A 235 0.39 -5.33 -6.50
C PHE A 235 0.99 -5.82 -5.19
N SER A 236 0.47 -5.33 -4.06
CA SER A 236 0.84 -5.77 -2.72
C SER A 236 0.10 -7.06 -2.32
N ILE A 237 0.70 -7.82 -1.40
CA ILE A 237 0.07 -8.93 -0.66
C ILE A 237 0.42 -8.72 0.80
N GLU A 238 -0.53 -8.24 1.58
CA GLU A 238 -0.33 -7.68 2.91
C GLU A 238 -1.42 -8.12 3.90
N PRO A 239 -1.62 -9.43 4.14
CA PRO A 239 -2.59 -9.86 5.13
C PRO A 239 -2.24 -9.33 6.51
N GLY A 240 -3.25 -8.99 7.31
CA GLY A 240 -3.07 -8.49 8.67
C GLY A 240 -4.06 -9.12 9.66
N ILE A 241 -3.60 -9.34 10.90
CA ILE A 241 -4.42 -9.75 12.03
C ILE A 241 -4.26 -8.69 13.12
N TYR A 242 -5.32 -7.93 13.39
CA TYR A 242 -5.30 -6.80 14.31
C TYR A 242 -6.05 -7.15 15.59
N LEU A 243 -5.29 -7.52 16.63
CA LEU A 243 -5.84 -7.86 17.93
C LEU A 243 -5.72 -6.68 18.90
N GLN A 244 -6.85 -6.12 19.29
CA GLN A 244 -6.87 -5.21 20.44
C GLN A 244 -6.83 -6.05 21.72
N ILE A 245 -5.64 -6.36 22.22
CA ILE A 245 -5.47 -7.09 23.48
C ILE A 245 -5.62 -6.09 24.62
N GLY A 246 -6.77 -6.16 25.29
CA GLY A 246 -7.03 -5.59 26.61
C GLY A 246 -7.08 -4.05 26.69
N ARG A 247 -8.26 -3.48 26.63
CA ARG A 247 -8.60 -2.27 27.40
C ARG A 247 -9.15 -2.67 28.75
#